data_495160de8d79168cae1adc4ebd5551e4
#
_entry.id   495160de8d79168cae1adc4ebd5551e4
#
_cell.length_a   1.000
_cell.length_b   1.000
_cell.length_c   1.000
_cell.angle_alpha   90.00
_cell.angle_beta   90.00
_cell.angle_gamma   90.00
#
_symmetry.space_group_name_H-M   'P 1'
#
loop_
_entity.id
_entity.type
_entity.pdbx_description
1 polymer ?
#
loop_
_entity_poly.entity_id
_entity_poly.type
_entity_poly.pdbx_seq_one_letter_code
_entity_poly.pdbx_strand_id
1 'polypeptide(L)'
;MQPRFILLDEPFAGVDPIAVIDIQKIIGFLKSRGIGVLITDHNVRETLSICDRAYIISDGAVLASGKPEELVNNEQVRAVYLGENFHY
;
A
#
# COMPACT_ATOMS: atom_id res chain seq x y z
N MET A 1 -23.00 13.55 7.37
CA MET A 1 -21.85 12.88 8.00
C MET A 1 -20.58 13.27 7.24
N GLN A 2 -19.61 13.77 7.96
CA GLN A 2 -18.37 14.19 7.31
C GLN A 2 -17.44 12.99 7.13
N PRO A 3 -16.78 12.84 5.97
CA PRO A 3 -15.80 11.79 5.79
C PRO A 3 -14.61 12.02 6.70
N ARG A 4 -14.04 10.93 7.21
CA ARG A 4 -12.84 10.97 8.03
C ARG A 4 -11.72 10.26 7.32
N PHE A 5 -10.55 10.85 7.37
CA PHE A 5 -9.35 10.28 6.76
C PHE A 5 -8.19 10.32 7.74
N ILE A 6 -7.36 9.31 7.65
CA ILE A 6 -6.12 9.24 8.41
C ILE A 6 -4.99 9.08 7.41
N LEU A 7 -3.92 9.85 7.60
CA LEU A 7 -2.70 9.71 6.81
C LEU A 7 -1.66 8.98 7.65
N LEU A 8 -1.16 7.87 7.12
CA LEU A 8 -0.09 7.11 7.74
C LEU A 8 1.14 7.18 6.84
N ASP A 9 2.20 7.80 7.35
CA ASP A 9 3.44 7.98 6.60
C ASP A 9 4.43 6.89 7.01
N GLU A 10 4.71 5.99 6.09
CA GLU A 10 5.63 4.87 6.26
C GLU A 10 5.37 4.02 7.50
N PRO A 11 4.12 3.55 7.69
CA PRO A 11 3.78 2.80 8.89
C PRO A 11 4.53 1.47 9.03
N PHE A 12 5.08 0.93 7.94
CA PHE A 12 5.79 -0.35 7.96
C PHE A 12 7.31 -0.21 8.01
N ALA A 13 7.83 1.02 8.00
CA ALA A 13 9.26 1.25 7.96
C ALA A 13 9.93 0.77 9.26
N GLY A 14 10.93 -0.12 9.13
CA GLY A 14 11.69 -0.61 10.27
C GLY A 14 10.90 -1.46 11.26
N VAL A 15 9.76 -1.99 10.85
CA VAL A 15 8.84 -2.73 11.73
C VAL A 15 9.05 -4.23 11.55
N ASP A 16 9.06 -4.98 12.66
CA ASP A 16 9.16 -6.44 12.63
C ASP A 16 7.98 -7.07 11.89
N PRO A 17 8.19 -8.22 11.21
CA PRO A 17 7.09 -8.90 10.50
C PRO A 17 5.87 -9.19 11.36
N ILE A 18 6.06 -9.49 12.65
CA ILE A 18 4.93 -9.75 13.55
C ILE A 18 4.15 -8.47 13.79
N ALA A 19 4.84 -7.35 13.99
CA ALA A 19 4.20 -6.06 14.22
C ALA A 19 3.51 -5.54 12.95
N VAL A 20 4.00 -5.90 11.76
CA VAL A 20 3.35 -5.55 10.51
C VAL A 20 1.92 -6.10 10.49
N ILE A 21 1.74 -7.33 10.95
CA ILE A 21 0.41 -7.95 11.00
C ILE A 21 -0.53 -7.14 11.90
N ASP A 22 -0.03 -6.68 13.04
CA ASP A 22 -0.83 -5.87 13.96
C ASP A 22 -1.23 -4.54 13.33
N ILE A 23 -0.30 -3.90 12.63
CA ILE A 23 -0.58 -2.64 11.92
C ILE A 23 -1.64 -2.87 10.85
N GLN A 24 -1.55 -3.96 10.09
CA GLN A 24 -2.53 -4.30 9.07
C GLN A 24 -3.91 -4.52 9.67
N LYS A 25 -4.00 -5.13 10.84
CA LYS A 25 -5.27 -5.33 11.54
C LYS A 25 -5.87 -4.00 11.97
N ILE A 26 -5.05 -3.08 12.46
CA ILE A 26 -5.51 -1.76 12.87
C ILE A 26 -6.07 -1.01 11.65
N ILE A 27 -5.37 -1.05 10.53
CA ILE A 27 -5.83 -0.41 9.30
C ILE A 27 -7.16 -1.02 8.83
N GLY A 28 -7.26 -2.34 8.87
CA GLY A 28 -8.51 -3.03 8.53
C GLY A 28 -9.67 -2.62 9.43
N PHE A 29 -9.39 -2.46 10.72
CA PHE A 29 -10.38 -1.99 11.68
C PHE A 29 -10.87 -0.58 11.33
N LEU A 30 -9.94 0.32 11.02
CA LEU A 30 -10.28 1.69 10.65
C LEU A 30 -11.15 1.71 9.39
N LYS A 31 -10.81 0.91 8.40
CA LYS A 31 -11.60 0.80 7.17
C LYS A 31 -13.00 0.29 7.46
N SER A 32 -13.14 -0.69 8.35
CA SER A 32 -14.44 -1.25 8.70
C SER A 32 -15.32 -0.23 9.40
N ARG A 33 -14.74 0.82 9.98
CA ARG A 33 -15.47 1.91 10.63
C ARG A 33 -15.78 3.06 9.66
N GLY A 34 -15.52 2.87 8.39
CA GLY A 34 -15.78 3.90 7.39
C GLY A 34 -14.74 4.99 7.32
N ILE A 35 -13.57 4.78 7.91
CA ILE A 35 -12.48 5.75 7.88
C ILE A 35 -11.60 5.47 6.67
N GLY A 36 -11.36 6.51 5.85
CA GLY A 36 -10.42 6.41 4.75
C GLY A 36 -8.99 6.44 5.27
N VAL A 37 -8.15 5.56 4.77
CA VAL A 37 -6.75 5.49 5.19
C VAL A 37 -5.86 5.69 3.98
N LEU A 38 -5.02 6.73 4.04
CA LEU A 38 -4.02 6.98 3.00
C LEU A 38 -2.66 6.58 3.56
N ILE A 39 -1.98 5.70 2.86
CA ILE A 39 -0.68 5.17 3.28
C ILE A 39 0.38 5.55 2.27
N THR A 40 1.51 6.07 2.74
CA THR A 40 2.71 6.25 1.92
C THR A 40 3.78 5.34 2.49
N ASP A 41 4.33 4.43 1.66
CA ASP A 41 5.34 3.49 2.15
C ASP A 41 6.13 2.92 0.98
N HIS A 42 7.36 2.54 1.25
CA HIS A 42 8.22 1.84 0.30
C HIS A 42 8.09 0.32 0.42
N ASN A 43 7.45 -0.15 1.47
CA ASN A 43 7.23 -1.59 1.68
C ASN A 43 6.04 -2.04 0.84
N VAL A 44 6.31 -2.26 -0.44
CA VAL A 44 5.27 -2.45 -1.45
C VAL A 44 4.38 -3.65 -1.16
N ARG A 45 4.99 -4.77 -0.78
CA ARG A 45 4.23 -6.00 -0.52
C ARG A 45 3.22 -5.81 0.61
N GLU A 46 3.68 -5.28 1.74
CA GLU A 46 2.83 -5.07 2.91
C GLU A 46 1.72 -4.07 2.62
N THR A 47 2.07 -3.01 1.89
CA THR A 47 1.11 -1.97 1.53
C THR A 47 0.06 -2.48 0.55
N LEU A 48 0.48 -3.16 -0.51
CA LEU A 48 -0.47 -3.68 -1.51
C LEU A 48 -1.40 -4.73 -0.92
N SER A 49 -0.95 -5.48 0.08
CA SER A 49 -1.78 -6.53 0.67
C SER A 49 -3.00 -6.00 1.41
N ILE A 50 -3.01 -4.72 1.78
CA ILE A 50 -4.11 -4.12 2.53
C ILE A 50 -4.80 -2.97 1.82
N CYS A 51 -4.29 -2.55 0.68
CA CYS A 51 -4.87 -1.44 -0.07
C CYS A 51 -6.00 -1.91 -0.97
N ASP A 52 -7.01 -1.06 -1.12
CA ASP A 52 -8.04 -1.27 -2.13
C ASP A 52 -7.59 -0.71 -3.47
N ARG A 53 -6.77 0.33 -3.43
CA ARG A 53 -6.24 0.98 -4.61
C ARG A 53 -4.91 1.62 -4.27
N ALA A 54 -3.99 1.63 -5.21
CA ALA A 54 -2.67 2.20 -5.00
C ALA A 54 -2.21 3.02 -6.19
N TYR A 55 -1.28 3.93 -5.92
CA TYR A 55 -0.61 4.75 -6.93
C TYR A 55 0.88 4.52 -6.77
N ILE A 56 1.53 4.20 -7.88
CA ILE A 56 2.99 4.03 -7.91
C ILE A 56 3.59 5.31 -8.46
N ILE A 57 4.46 5.94 -7.68
CA ILE A 57 5.07 7.21 -8.05
C ILE A 57 6.56 6.98 -8.33
N SER A 58 7.01 7.49 -9.46
CA SER A 58 8.42 7.39 -9.85
C SER A 58 8.82 8.71 -10.50
N ASP A 59 9.96 9.24 -10.10
CA ASP A 59 10.51 10.49 -10.64
C ASP A 59 9.51 11.64 -10.60
N GLY A 60 8.75 11.73 -9.51
CA GLY A 60 7.80 12.81 -9.30
C GLY A 60 6.51 12.71 -10.10
N ALA A 61 6.28 11.58 -10.76
CA ALA A 61 5.07 11.38 -11.57
C ALA A 61 4.45 10.03 -11.24
N VAL A 62 3.14 9.93 -11.48
CA VAL A 62 2.42 8.67 -11.31
C VAL A 62 2.80 7.73 -12.45
N LEU A 63 3.47 6.62 -12.13
CA LEU A 63 3.83 5.59 -13.08
C LEU A 63 2.63 4.70 -13.42
N ALA A 64 1.86 4.34 -12.42
CA ALA A 64 0.70 3.47 -12.58
C ALA A 64 -0.25 3.64 -11.39
N SER A 65 -1.50 3.31 -11.59
CA SER A 65 -2.48 3.29 -10.51
C SER A 65 -3.51 2.20 -10.78
N GLY A 66 -4.15 1.71 -9.74
CA GLY A 66 -5.17 0.70 -9.87
C GLY A 66 -5.25 -0.19 -8.65
N LYS A 67 -5.91 -1.33 -8.82
CA LYS A 67 -5.99 -2.34 -7.76
C LYS A 67 -4.66 -3.05 -7.63
N PRO A 68 -4.35 -3.59 -6.43
CA PRO A 68 -3.08 -4.28 -6.22
C PRO A 68 -2.76 -5.36 -7.25
N GLU A 69 -3.73 -6.19 -7.61
CA GLU A 69 -3.48 -7.25 -8.58
C GLU A 69 -3.16 -6.73 -9.98
N GLU A 70 -3.68 -5.55 -10.33
CA GLU A 70 -3.34 -4.92 -11.60
C GLU A 70 -1.91 -4.40 -11.58
N LEU A 71 -1.50 -3.85 -10.44
CA LEU A 71 -0.16 -3.27 -10.31
C LEU A 71 0.93 -4.33 -10.29
N VAL A 72 0.70 -5.47 -9.63
CA VAL A 72 1.72 -6.53 -9.58
C VAL A 72 1.90 -7.20 -10.94
N ASN A 73 0.92 -7.06 -11.84
CA ASN A 73 1.02 -7.59 -13.20
C ASN A 73 1.48 -6.54 -14.21
N ASN A 74 1.70 -5.31 -13.79
CA ASN A 74 2.18 -4.24 -14.65
C ASN A 74 3.69 -4.36 -14.85
N GLU A 75 4.14 -4.50 -16.09
CA GLU A 75 5.56 -4.71 -16.39
C GLU A 75 6.44 -3.55 -15.94
N GLN A 76 5.96 -2.31 -16.11
CA GLN A 76 6.73 -1.14 -15.69
C GLN A 76 6.88 -1.08 -14.19
N VAL A 77 5.83 -1.41 -13.44
CA VAL A 77 5.88 -1.44 -11.99
C VAL A 77 6.86 -2.52 -11.52
N ARG A 78 6.78 -3.70 -12.12
CA ARG A 78 7.67 -4.79 -11.75
C ARG A 78 9.13 -4.47 -12.01
N ALA A 79 9.41 -3.80 -13.14
CA ALA A 79 10.77 -3.43 -13.50
C ALA A 79 11.37 -2.41 -12.52
N VAL A 80 10.55 -1.47 -12.01
CA VAL A 80 11.04 -0.37 -11.19
C VAL A 80 11.03 -0.71 -9.70
N TYR A 81 9.96 -1.35 -9.22
CA TYR A 81 9.75 -1.50 -7.77
C TYR A 81 9.72 -2.93 -7.28
N LEU A 82 9.19 -3.86 -8.06
CA LEU A 82 8.91 -5.20 -7.57
C LEU A 82 9.96 -6.23 -7.98
N GLY A 83 10.63 -6.00 -9.10
CA GLY A 83 11.55 -6.98 -9.65
C GLY A 83 10.81 -8.14 -10.32
N GLU A 84 11.57 -8.94 -11.07
CA GLU A 84 10.98 -10.02 -11.87
C GLU A 84 10.45 -11.18 -11.03
N ASN A 85 11.00 -11.36 -9.84
CA ASN A 85 10.66 -12.49 -8.97
C ASN A 85 9.67 -12.12 -7.87
N PHE A 86 9.00 -10.97 -8.01
CA PHE A 86 8.02 -10.55 -7.01
C PHE A 86 6.78 -11.45 -7.08
N HIS A 87 6.35 -11.94 -5.91
CA HIS A 87 5.12 -12.69 -5.74
C HIS A 87 4.25 -12.00 -4.70
N TYR A 88 3.06 -11.67 -5.11
CA TYR A 88 2.09 -10.97 -4.26
C TYR A 88 1.41 -11.91 -3.25
#